data_f89973b3e4de1dfa5d3b08ca81f8e65a
#
_entry.id   f89973b3e4de1dfa5d3b08ca81f8e65a
#
_cell.length_a   1.000
_cell.length_b   1.000
_cell.length_c   1.000
_cell.angle_alpha   90.00
_cell.angle_beta   90.00
_cell.angle_gamma   90.00
#
_symmetry.space_group_name_H-M   'P 1'
#
loop_
_entity.id
_entity.type
_entity.pdbx_description
1 polymer ?
#
loop_
_entity_poly.entity_id
_entity_poly.type
_entity_poly.pdbx_seq_one_letter_code
_entity_poly.pdbx_strand_id
1 'polypeptide(L)'
;PRFAFVNKMDRDGSSMERVENSIRNRLGVKPITIQMPIGEEKDFHGVIDLLSLKMYTWNDDDENKNNNEDDDGSTYTISKLQPDHILYNDAINARETLIEDITEFDDELADLYLTRMDDDDNNNENQWIHDDDYTSIISDIELWDALQRIVLNPKSGALIVQCGAALR
;
A
#
# COMPACT_ATOMS: atom_id res chain seq x y z
N PRO A 1 -4.09 3.52 -18.41
CA PRO A 1 -3.61 3.44 -17.03
C PRO A 1 -3.37 4.84 -16.45
N ARG A 2 -3.79 5.03 -15.19
CA ARG A 2 -3.58 6.29 -14.46
C ARG A 2 -2.94 5.98 -13.12
N PHE A 3 -1.85 6.70 -12.81
CA PHE A 3 -1.15 6.65 -11.54
C PHE A 3 -0.99 8.07 -11.00
N ALA A 4 -1.11 8.22 -9.70
CA ALA A 4 -0.76 9.42 -8.98
C ALA A 4 0.39 9.13 -8.02
N PHE A 5 1.42 9.97 -8.05
CA PHE A 5 2.49 9.94 -7.08
C PHE A 5 2.40 11.18 -6.19
N VAL A 6 2.16 10.97 -4.90
CA VAL A 6 2.10 12.02 -3.90
C VAL A 6 3.51 12.33 -3.45
N ASN A 7 4.07 13.39 -4.00
CA ASN A 7 5.43 13.82 -3.72
C ASN A 7 5.49 14.77 -2.52
N LYS A 8 6.66 14.88 -1.91
CA LYS A 8 6.96 15.81 -0.81
C LYS A 8 6.23 15.49 0.48
N MET A 9 6.14 14.21 0.81
CA MET A 9 5.57 13.76 2.07
C MET A 9 6.38 14.20 3.30
N ASP A 10 7.62 14.65 3.08
CA ASP A 10 8.56 15.22 4.07
C ASP A 10 8.31 16.70 4.42
N ARG A 11 7.32 17.35 3.80
CA ARG A 11 7.07 18.79 4.02
C ARG A 11 6.00 19.05 5.06
N ASP A 12 6.16 20.18 5.77
CA ASP A 12 5.18 20.67 6.74
C ASP A 12 3.77 20.75 6.10
N GLY A 13 2.79 20.15 6.75
CA GLY A 13 1.40 20.08 6.28
C GLY A 13 1.12 18.99 5.24
N SER A 14 2.08 18.09 4.94
CA SER A 14 1.82 16.92 4.11
C SER A 14 0.88 15.94 4.82
N SER A 15 -0.06 15.34 4.07
CA SER A 15 -0.99 14.35 4.61
C SER A 15 -1.60 13.54 3.46
N MET A 16 -1.52 12.21 3.55
CA MET A 16 -2.17 11.32 2.56
C MET A 16 -3.67 11.53 2.54
N GLU A 17 -4.32 11.57 3.69
CA GLU A 17 -5.77 11.80 3.81
C GLU A 17 -6.22 13.08 3.08
N ARG A 18 -5.48 14.17 3.25
CA ARG A 18 -5.76 15.44 2.57
C ARG A 18 -5.66 15.34 1.05
N VAL A 19 -4.66 14.60 0.57
CA VAL A 19 -4.46 14.37 -0.87
C VAL A 19 -5.57 13.49 -1.42
N GLU A 20 -5.92 12.39 -0.77
CA GLU A 20 -7.02 11.52 -1.17
C GLU A 20 -8.36 12.28 -1.25
N ASN A 21 -8.66 13.08 -0.23
CA ASN A 21 -9.85 13.94 -0.22
C ASN A 21 -9.82 14.96 -1.37
N SER A 22 -8.65 15.52 -1.68
CA SER A 22 -8.48 16.42 -2.83
C SER A 22 -8.70 15.71 -4.16
N ILE A 23 -8.22 14.47 -4.30
CA ILE A 23 -8.44 13.63 -5.49
C ILE A 23 -9.95 13.37 -5.65
N ARG A 24 -10.62 12.87 -4.61
CA ARG A 24 -12.06 12.63 -4.64
C ARG A 24 -12.85 13.88 -5.04
N ASN A 25 -12.55 15.01 -4.40
CA ASN A 25 -13.33 16.24 -4.57
C ASN A 25 -13.04 16.97 -5.89
N ARG A 26 -11.80 16.97 -6.38
CA ARG A 26 -11.39 17.75 -7.56
C ARG A 26 -11.41 16.96 -8.85
N LEU A 27 -11.07 15.67 -8.78
CA LEU A 27 -11.00 14.81 -9.96
C LEU A 27 -12.24 13.93 -10.11
N GLY A 28 -13.06 13.81 -9.05
CA GLY A 28 -14.27 12.99 -9.07
C GLY A 28 -13.98 11.50 -9.23
N VAL A 29 -12.77 11.05 -8.81
CA VAL A 29 -12.34 9.65 -8.88
C VAL A 29 -12.00 9.13 -7.50
N LYS A 30 -12.21 7.84 -7.27
CA LYS A 30 -11.79 7.16 -6.05
C LYS A 30 -10.29 6.83 -6.15
N PRO A 31 -9.44 7.32 -5.23
CA PRO A 31 -8.06 6.88 -5.17
C PRO A 31 -7.99 5.47 -4.59
N ILE A 32 -7.14 4.62 -5.17
CA ILE A 32 -6.75 3.31 -4.64
C ILE A 32 -5.34 3.47 -4.11
N THR A 33 -5.21 3.62 -2.80
CA THR A 33 -3.92 3.88 -2.13
C THR A 33 -3.23 2.56 -1.81
N ILE A 34 -2.07 2.31 -2.41
CA ILE A 34 -1.32 1.06 -2.28
C ILE A 34 -0.13 1.16 -1.31
N GLN A 35 0.11 2.32 -0.73
CA GLN A 35 1.20 2.54 0.21
C GLN A 35 0.76 3.41 1.38
N MET A 36 1.20 3.06 2.58
CA MET A 36 1.03 3.86 3.80
C MET A 36 2.35 4.52 4.18
N PRO A 37 2.40 5.83 4.48
CA PRO A 37 3.63 6.50 4.91
C PRO A 37 4.05 6.05 6.31
N ILE A 38 5.37 5.98 6.54
CA ILE A 38 5.98 5.80 7.87
C ILE A 38 6.50 7.15 8.33
N GLY A 39 5.87 7.70 9.37
CA GLY A 39 6.09 9.05 9.85
C GLY A 39 5.34 10.10 9.02
N GLU A 40 5.30 11.30 9.54
CA GLU A 40 4.66 12.47 8.93
C GLU A 40 5.65 13.62 8.82
N GLU A 41 5.52 14.43 7.79
CA GLU A 41 6.32 15.64 7.59
C GLU A 41 7.84 15.36 7.72
N LYS A 42 8.51 15.98 8.67
CA LYS A 42 9.96 15.83 8.89
C LYS A 42 10.35 14.43 9.37
N ASP A 43 9.42 13.72 9.98
CA ASP A 43 9.61 12.36 10.47
C ASP A 43 9.28 11.30 9.40
N PHE A 44 8.91 11.72 8.17
CA PHE A 44 8.68 10.83 7.05
C PHE A 44 9.99 10.17 6.61
N HIS A 45 10.12 8.88 6.86
CA HIS A 45 11.34 8.10 6.61
C HIS A 45 11.10 6.75 5.94
N GLY A 46 9.89 6.49 5.47
CA GLY A 46 9.59 5.23 4.82
C GLY A 46 8.16 5.11 4.32
N VAL A 47 7.87 3.97 3.72
CA VAL A 47 6.53 3.56 3.33
C VAL A 47 6.31 2.09 3.65
N ILE A 48 5.06 1.73 3.95
CA ILE A 48 4.60 0.35 4.00
C ILE A 48 3.86 0.07 2.69
N ASP A 49 4.30 -0.95 1.97
CA ASP A 49 3.60 -1.49 0.83
C ASP A 49 2.41 -2.32 1.32
N LEU A 50 1.19 -1.88 1.04
CA LEU A 50 -0.03 -2.54 1.50
C LEU A 50 -0.36 -3.83 0.73
N LEU A 51 0.31 -4.08 -0.40
CA LEU A 51 0.13 -5.31 -1.15
C LEU A 51 0.89 -6.48 -0.53
N SER A 52 2.11 -6.23 -0.04
CA SER A 52 3.02 -7.27 0.48
C SER A 52 3.34 -7.11 1.96
N LEU A 53 2.80 -6.09 2.63
CA LEU A 53 3.09 -5.73 4.02
C LEU A 53 4.61 -5.63 4.31
N LYS A 54 5.36 -5.12 3.33
CA LYS A 54 6.78 -4.83 3.47
C LYS A 54 7.00 -3.35 3.75
N MET A 55 7.94 -3.09 4.63
CA MET A 55 8.41 -1.75 4.96
C MET A 55 9.62 -1.40 4.11
N TYR A 56 9.59 -0.24 3.51
CA TYR A 56 10.72 0.38 2.80
C TYR A 56 11.12 1.62 3.59
N THR A 57 12.24 1.56 4.30
CA THR A 57 12.72 2.66 5.12
C THR A 57 14.06 3.17 4.60
N TRP A 58 14.24 4.47 4.60
CA TRP A 58 15.51 5.14 4.33
C TRP A 58 15.96 5.85 5.60
N ASN A 59 17.21 5.62 5.99
CA ASN A 59 17.81 6.26 7.15
C ASN A 59 18.70 7.40 6.68
N ASP A 60 18.48 8.60 7.20
CA ASP A 60 19.36 9.76 6.96
C ASP A 60 20.72 9.61 7.68
N ASP A 61 20.85 8.62 8.60
CA ASP A 61 21.97 8.49 9.55
C ASP A 61 23.06 7.48 9.16
N ASP A 62 23.06 6.93 7.93
CA ASP A 62 24.17 6.08 7.52
C ASP A 62 25.46 6.88 7.27
N GLU A 63 26.16 7.21 8.39
CA GLU A 63 27.56 7.70 8.38
C GLU A 63 28.53 6.68 7.72
N ASN A 64 28.06 5.50 7.35
CA ASN A 64 28.79 4.46 6.61
C ASN A 64 28.51 4.48 5.10
N LYS A 65 28.47 5.67 4.49
CA LYS A 65 28.55 5.76 3.02
C LYS A 65 29.93 5.24 2.60
N ASN A 66 30.02 3.94 2.33
CA ASN A 66 31.13 3.41 1.56
C ASN A 66 31.14 4.15 0.22
N ASN A 67 32.18 4.95 0.01
CA ASN A 67 32.45 5.73 -1.20
C ASN A 67 32.69 4.80 -2.42
N ASN A 68 31.68 4.05 -2.82
CA ASN A 68 31.64 3.40 -4.11
C ASN A 68 30.98 4.39 -5.08
N GLU A 69 31.74 4.85 -6.06
CA GLU A 69 31.37 5.89 -7.04
C GLU A 69 30.18 5.54 -7.93
N ASP A 70 29.56 4.35 -7.76
CA ASP A 70 28.38 3.86 -8.50
C ASP A 70 27.10 3.80 -7.65
N ASP A 71 27.13 4.26 -6.39
CA ASP A 71 25.94 4.32 -5.53
C ASP A 71 25.19 5.64 -5.75
N ASP A 72 23.97 5.59 -6.27
CA ASP A 72 23.10 6.75 -6.49
C ASP A 72 22.65 7.45 -5.20
N GLY A 73 23.18 6.98 -4.05
CA GLY A 73 22.95 7.58 -2.73
C GLY A 73 21.60 7.26 -2.10
N SER A 74 20.81 6.39 -2.70
CA SER A 74 19.53 5.96 -2.14
C SER A 74 19.62 4.59 -1.48
N THR A 75 20.23 4.52 -0.31
CA THR A 75 20.16 3.30 0.52
C THR A 75 18.80 3.23 1.21
N TYR A 76 18.02 2.23 0.88
CA TYR A 76 16.81 1.89 1.61
C TYR A 76 16.89 0.46 2.12
N THR A 77 16.23 0.20 3.24
CA THR A 77 16.13 -1.12 3.84
C THR A 77 14.72 -1.67 3.58
N ILE A 78 14.65 -2.94 3.17
CA ILE A 78 13.39 -3.66 3.06
C ILE A 78 13.29 -4.62 4.22
N SER A 79 12.21 -4.54 4.97
CA SER A 79 11.89 -5.47 6.05
C SER A 79 10.41 -5.89 6.02
N LYS A 80 10.10 -7.06 6.57
CA LYS A 80 8.71 -7.48 6.75
C LYS A 80 8.12 -6.70 7.92
N LEU A 81 6.88 -6.25 7.80
CA LEU A 81 6.16 -5.61 8.89
C LEU A 81 5.83 -6.68 9.96
N GLN A 82 6.37 -6.50 11.16
CA GLN A 82 6.19 -7.46 12.25
C GLN A 82 4.94 -7.15 13.08
N PRO A 83 4.28 -8.16 13.68
CA PRO A 83 3.06 -7.96 14.47
C PRO A 83 3.23 -7.06 15.71
N ASP A 84 4.45 -6.94 16.24
CA ASP A 84 4.79 -6.08 17.37
C ASP A 84 5.12 -4.62 16.96
N HIS A 85 5.15 -4.34 15.65
CA HIS A 85 5.40 -2.99 15.15
C HIS A 85 4.22 -2.06 15.44
N ILE A 86 4.51 -0.83 15.86
CA ILE A 86 3.49 0.17 16.26
C ILE A 86 2.46 0.44 15.14
N LEU A 87 2.85 0.36 13.88
CA LEU A 87 1.98 0.61 12.72
C LEU A 87 1.31 -0.67 12.19
N TYR A 88 1.49 -1.81 12.83
CA TYR A 88 0.98 -3.09 12.31
C TYR A 88 -0.54 -3.06 12.12
N ASN A 89 -1.28 -2.71 13.16
CA ASN A 89 -2.75 -2.67 13.11
C ASN A 89 -3.26 -1.64 12.08
N ASP A 90 -2.62 -0.49 11.99
CA ASP A 90 -2.99 0.54 11.03
C ASP A 90 -2.75 0.07 9.59
N ALA A 91 -1.65 -0.63 9.34
CA ALA A 91 -1.34 -1.19 8.03
C ALA A 91 -2.30 -2.33 7.64
N ILE A 92 -2.70 -3.18 8.61
CA ILE A 92 -3.70 -4.23 8.37
C ILE A 92 -5.04 -3.61 7.99
N ASN A 93 -5.53 -2.64 8.77
CA ASN A 93 -6.78 -1.93 8.48
C ASN A 93 -6.72 -1.21 7.11
N ALA A 94 -5.57 -0.60 6.79
CA ALA A 94 -5.37 0.04 5.50
C ALA A 94 -5.36 -0.97 4.33
N ARG A 95 -4.81 -2.18 4.55
CA ARG A 95 -4.85 -3.27 3.57
C ARG A 95 -6.27 -3.79 3.36
N GLU A 96 -7.05 -3.96 4.42
CA GLU A 96 -8.46 -4.35 4.32
C GLU A 96 -9.26 -3.31 3.51
N THR A 97 -9.08 -2.04 3.81
CA THR A 97 -9.66 -0.94 3.01
C THR A 97 -9.22 -1.00 1.54
N LEU A 98 -7.95 -1.31 1.28
CA LEU A 98 -7.43 -1.48 -0.08
C LEU A 98 -8.11 -2.63 -0.81
N ILE A 99 -8.33 -3.78 -0.15
CA ILE A 99 -9.04 -4.92 -0.72
C ILE A 99 -10.46 -4.51 -1.11
N GLU A 100 -11.20 -3.88 -0.19
CA GLU A 100 -12.55 -3.35 -0.46
C GLU A 100 -12.56 -2.36 -1.63
N ASP A 101 -11.59 -1.43 -1.66
CA ASP A 101 -11.46 -0.45 -2.75
C ASP A 101 -11.23 -1.11 -4.10
N ILE A 102 -10.44 -2.19 -4.16
CA ILE A 102 -10.15 -2.94 -5.39
C ILE A 102 -11.39 -3.69 -5.87
N THR A 103 -12.18 -4.30 -4.96
CA THR A 103 -13.40 -5.02 -5.33
C THR A 103 -14.45 -4.16 -6.03
N GLU A 104 -14.45 -2.84 -5.82
CA GLU A 104 -15.34 -1.93 -6.56
C GLU A 104 -15.00 -1.80 -8.06
N PHE A 105 -13.80 -2.19 -8.46
CA PHE A 105 -13.30 -2.04 -9.84
C PHE A 105 -12.96 -3.35 -10.53
N ASP A 106 -12.99 -4.49 -9.78
CA ASP A 106 -12.63 -5.81 -10.29
C ASP A 106 -13.65 -6.87 -9.81
N ASP A 107 -14.56 -7.25 -10.70
CA ASP A 107 -15.64 -8.19 -10.40
C ASP A 107 -15.07 -9.58 -10.00
N GLU A 108 -13.94 -10.01 -10.56
CA GLU A 108 -13.33 -11.30 -10.26
C GLU A 108 -12.81 -11.35 -8.81
N LEU A 109 -12.17 -10.29 -8.35
CA LEU A 109 -11.75 -10.18 -6.95
C LEU A 109 -12.95 -10.05 -6.02
N ALA A 110 -14.00 -9.30 -6.43
CA ALA A 110 -15.22 -9.15 -5.64
C ALA A 110 -15.92 -10.50 -5.40
N ASP A 111 -16.08 -11.30 -6.45
CA ASP A 111 -16.68 -12.63 -6.34
C ASP A 111 -15.85 -13.56 -5.44
N LEU A 112 -14.53 -13.52 -5.58
CA LEU A 112 -13.61 -14.30 -4.75
C LEU A 112 -13.70 -13.89 -3.26
N TYR A 113 -13.68 -12.58 -3.00
CA TYR A 113 -13.78 -12.01 -1.65
C TYR A 113 -15.08 -12.41 -0.95
N LEU A 114 -16.23 -12.24 -1.64
CA LEU A 114 -17.54 -12.61 -1.11
C LEU A 114 -17.64 -14.11 -0.84
N THR A 115 -17.16 -14.95 -1.75
CA THR A 115 -17.19 -16.41 -1.59
C THR A 115 -16.41 -16.83 -0.34
N ARG A 116 -15.24 -16.25 -0.11
CA ARG A 116 -14.41 -16.59 1.06
C ARG A 116 -14.96 -16.04 2.36
N MET A 117 -15.63 -14.89 2.33
CA MET A 117 -16.32 -14.36 3.53
C MET A 117 -17.50 -15.26 3.94
N ASP A 118 -18.30 -15.74 2.98
CA ASP A 118 -19.43 -16.65 3.25
C ASP A 118 -18.96 -17.99 3.83
N ASP A 119 -17.80 -18.48 3.40
CA ASP A 119 -17.20 -19.72 3.91
C ASP A 119 -16.61 -19.56 5.32
N ASP A 120 -16.16 -18.38 5.71
CA ASP A 120 -15.67 -18.07 7.06
C ASP A 120 -16.79 -18.14 8.10
N ASP A 121 -17.98 -17.62 7.79
CA ASP A 121 -19.17 -17.72 8.64
C ASP A 121 -19.59 -19.19 8.93
N ASN A 122 -19.13 -20.15 8.11
CA ASN A 122 -19.41 -21.57 8.25
C ASN A 122 -18.32 -22.37 8.99
N ASN A 123 -17.39 -21.75 9.72
CA ASN A 123 -16.30 -22.38 10.49
C ASN A 123 -15.31 -23.22 9.68
N ASN A 124 -15.00 -22.84 8.46
CA ASN A 124 -14.03 -23.53 7.62
C ASN A 124 -12.65 -22.83 7.74
N GLU A 125 -11.96 -23.04 8.87
CA GLU A 125 -10.63 -22.44 9.18
C GLU A 125 -9.54 -22.73 8.12
N ASN A 126 -9.83 -23.56 7.11
CA ASN A 126 -8.87 -23.99 6.10
C ASN A 126 -8.73 -23.05 4.90
N GLN A 127 -9.47 -21.92 4.84
CA GLN A 127 -9.43 -21.01 3.69
C GLN A 127 -8.60 -19.75 3.90
N TRP A 128 -8.12 -19.53 5.13
CA TRP A 128 -7.25 -18.40 5.41
C TRP A 128 -5.86 -18.66 4.83
N ILE A 129 -5.39 -17.71 4.06
CA ILE A 129 -4.01 -17.72 3.57
C ILE A 129 -3.12 -17.30 4.73
N HIS A 130 -2.47 -18.30 5.33
CA HIS A 130 -1.46 -18.05 6.36
C HIS A 130 -0.13 -17.70 5.66
N ASP A 131 0.18 -16.42 5.55
CA ASP A 131 1.57 -16.00 5.53
C ASP A 131 2.05 -15.99 7.00
N ASP A 132 3.29 -16.33 7.28
CA ASP A 132 3.82 -16.70 8.61
C ASP A 132 3.37 -15.81 9.80
N ASP A 133 2.87 -14.60 9.56
CA ASP A 133 2.49 -13.62 10.58
C ASP A 133 1.14 -12.92 10.33
N TYR A 134 0.49 -13.11 9.19
CA TYR A 134 -0.77 -12.44 8.87
C TYR A 134 -1.73 -13.37 8.11
N THR A 135 -2.96 -13.44 8.61
CA THR A 135 -4.05 -14.19 7.99
C THR A 135 -4.88 -13.24 7.14
N SER A 136 -4.98 -13.49 5.84
CA SER A 136 -5.76 -12.69 4.91
C SER A 136 -6.70 -13.56 4.08
N ILE A 137 -7.89 -13.03 3.79
CA ILE A 137 -8.84 -13.66 2.87
C ILE A 137 -8.33 -13.62 1.43
N ILE A 138 -7.55 -12.59 1.07
CA ILE A 138 -7.00 -12.35 -0.27
C ILE A 138 -5.46 -12.33 -0.20
N SER A 139 -4.82 -13.14 -1.04
CA SER A 139 -3.36 -13.19 -1.14
C SER A 139 -2.77 -11.97 -1.88
N ASP A 140 -1.48 -11.75 -1.68
CA ASP A 140 -0.71 -10.72 -2.39
C ASP A 140 -0.80 -10.89 -3.91
N ILE A 141 -0.75 -12.13 -4.41
CA ILE A 141 -0.81 -12.45 -5.84
C ILE A 141 -2.17 -12.07 -6.41
N GLU A 142 -3.26 -12.42 -5.72
CA GLU A 142 -4.62 -12.09 -6.15
C GLU A 142 -4.87 -10.58 -6.19
N LEU A 143 -4.33 -9.83 -5.21
CA LEU A 143 -4.37 -8.37 -5.22
C LEU A 143 -3.59 -7.78 -6.41
N TRP A 144 -2.39 -8.32 -6.69
CA TRP A 144 -1.59 -7.89 -7.84
C TRP A 144 -2.31 -8.15 -9.15
N ASP A 145 -2.90 -9.33 -9.33
CA ASP A 145 -3.63 -9.71 -10.55
C ASP A 145 -4.84 -8.79 -10.76
N ALA A 146 -5.61 -8.51 -9.70
CA ALA A 146 -6.72 -7.57 -9.75
C ALA A 146 -6.28 -6.15 -10.12
N LEU A 147 -5.21 -5.63 -9.50
CA LEU A 147 -4.65 -4.33 -9.85
C LEU A 147 -4.19 -4.27 -11.30
N GLN A 148 -3.58 -5.33 -11.82
CA GLN A 148 -3.20 -5.39 -13.23
C GLN A 148 -4.42 -5.29 -14.15
N ARG A 149 -5.50 -6.05 -13.87
CA ARG A 149 -6.74 -5.97 -14.63
C ARG A 149 -7.33 -4.57 -14.63
N ILE A 150 -7.38 -3.92 -13.46
CA ILE A 150 -7.87 -2.54 -13.29
C ILE A 150 -7.04 -1.55 -14.10
N VAL A 151 -5.70 -1.62 -13.99
CA VAL A 151 -4.77 -0.71 -14.66
C VAL A 151 -4.82 -0.88 -16.17
N LEU A 152 -4.96 -2.11 -16.66
CA LEU A 152 -5.04 -2.40 -18.10
C LEU A 152 -6.40 -2.08 -18.69
N ASN A 153 -7.45 -1.96 -17.88
CA ASN A 153 -8.78 -1.57 -18.33
C ASN A 153 -8.91 -0.05 -18.45
N PRO A 154 -8.93 0.53 -19.65
CA PRO A 154 -9.01 1.98 -19.84
C PRO A 154 -10.34 2.58 -19.36
N LYS A 155 -11.35 1.75 -19.10
CA LYS A 155 -12.68 2.17 -18.65
C LYS A 155 -12.87 2.06 -17.14
N SER A 156 -11.92 1.46 -16.41
CA SER A 156 -12.03 1.26 -14.96
C SER A 156 -12.27 2.58 -14.19
N GLY A 157 -11.71 3.69 -14.70
CA GLY A 157 -11.78 4.97 -14.00
C GLY A 157 -10.93 5.04 -12.74
N ALA A 158 -10.30 3.96 -12.33
CA ALA A 158 -9.47 3.88 -11.14
C ALA A 158 -8.23 4.76 -11.22
N LEU A 159 -7.78 5.26 -10.08
CA LEU A 159 -6.54 6.01 -9.91
C LEU A 159 -5.70 5.37 -8.81
N ILE A 160 -4.63 4.68 -9.19
CA ILE A 160 -3.70 4.10 -8.24
C ILE A 160 -2.82 5.19 -7.64
N VAL A 161 -2.66 5.19 -6.32
CA VAL A 161 -1.95 6.24 -5.59
C VAL A 161 -0.77 5.64 -4.81
N GLN A 162 0.39 6.22 -5.02
CA GLN A 162 1.63 5.97 -4.27
C GLN A 162 2.10 7.26 -3.62
N CYS A 163 2.92 7.16 -2.59
CA CYS A 163 3.49 8.30 -1.90
C CYS A 163 5.02 8.21 -1.76
N GLY A 164 5.65 9.36 -1.54
CA GLY A 164 7.10 9.45 -1.35
C GLY A 164 7.59 10.86 -1.13
N ALA A 165 8.89 10.99 -0.96
CA ALA A 165 9.60 12.26 -1.01
C ALA A 165 10.62 12.23 -2.14
N ALA A 166 10.84 13.37 -2.78
CA ALA A 166 11.98 13.48 -3.69
C ALA A 166 13.27 13.35 -2.86
N LEU A 167 14.21 12.56 -3.34
CA LEU A 167 15.54 12.43 -2.75
C LEU A 167 16.13 13.84 -2.52
N ARG A 168 16.66 14.03 -1.34
CA ARG A 168 17.45 15.21 -1.00
C ARG A 168 18.86 15.07 -1.49
#